data_c3f05d369f2fdf6c590a70e5de61f5cf
#
_entry.id   c3f05d369f2fdf6c590a70e5de61f5cf
#
_cell.length_a   1.000
_cell.length_b   1.000
_cell.length_c   1.000
_cell.angle_alpha   90.00
_cell.angle_beta   90.00
_cell.angle_gamma   90.00
#
_symmetry.space_group_name_H-M   'P 1'
#
loop_
_entity.id
_entity.type
_entity.pdbx_description
1 polymer ?
#
loop_
_entity_poly.entity_id
_entity_poly.type
_entity_poly.pdbx_seq_one_letter_code
_entity_poly.pdbx_strand_id
1 'polypeptide(L)'
;MIFIFFSPSVFGVTEGAGSKKSKVKITFRSQFYENSNLTHLKLNHPIKISQAEIINHMVSLRSKGTFLGNKEEPVFSVSEIQTLAPILFKAFGGVGPEKIIRIQLKSVGGITSGDIFSFKKYLNWRFDSIRGETFLQKNNVRGW
;
A
#
# COMPACT_ATOMS: atom_id res chain seq x y z
N MET A 1 2.23 -1.65 18.45
CA MET A 1 2.34 -1.84 17.15
C MET A 1 2.99 -3.09 16.77
N ILE A 2 2.49 -3.77 15.84
CA ILE A 2 3.08 -4.98 15.48
C ILE A 2 3.76 -4.90 14.24
N PHE A 3 4.96 -5.24 14.22
CA PHE A 3 5.68 -5.24 13.05
C PHE A 3 5.75 -6.62 12.60
N ILE A 4 5.30 -6.91 11.47
CA ILE A 4 5.46 -8.17 11.03
C ILE A 4 6.48 -8.15 10.09
N PHE A 5 7.51 -8.58 10.42
CA PHE A 5 8.53 -8.55 9.58
C PHE A 5 8.49 -9.68 8.77
N PHE A 6 7.69 -9.85 7.94
CA PHE A 6 7.70 -10.89 7.25
C PHE A 6 8.77 -10.95 6.54
N SER A 7 9.24 -10.16 6.49
CA SER A 7 9.97 -10.27 5.65
C SER A 7 11.03 -9.73 5.51
N PRO A 8 11.49 -9.40 6.37
CA PRO A 8 12.72 -8.91 6.31
C PRO A 8 13.47 -9.78 5.45
N SER A 9 13.27 -10.94 5.63
CA SER A 9 14.09 -11.80 4.92
C SER A 9 13.85 -11.64 3.50
N VAL A 10 12.76 -11.50 3.18
CA VAL A 10 12.50 -11.44 1.84
C VAL A 10 13.03 -10.22 1.26
N PHE A 11 12.94 -9.17 1.95
CA PHE A 11 13.42 -8.04 1.38
C PHE A 11 14.80 -8.11 1.11
N GLY A 12 15.49 -8.61 1.92
CA GLY A 12 16.87 -8.58 1.74
C GLY A 12 17.22 -9.22 0.55
N VAL A 13 16.51 -10.11 0.25
CA VAL A 13 16.91 -10.78 -0.75
C VAL A 13 16.90 -10.15 -1.95
N THR A 14 16.03 -9.48 -2.09
CA THR A 14 15.92 -9.07 -3.31
C THR A 14 16.89 -8.28 -3.84
N GLU A 15 17.54 -7.71 -3.22
CA GLU A 15 18.36 -6.89 -3.74
C GLU A 15 19.38 -7.36 -4.45
N GLY A 16 19.67 -8.20 -4.48
CA GLY A 16 20.78 -8.60 -5.05
C GLY A 16 21.08 -7.82 -6.20
N ALA A 17 20.86 -8.07 -7.16
CA ALA A 17 21.28 -7.55 -8.29
C ALA A 17 21.37 -6.19 -8.40
N GLY A 18 21.42 -5.67 -7.67
CA GLY A 18 21.62 -4.48 -7.83
C GLY A 18 20.98 -3.61 -8.45
N SER A 19 20.64 -3.04 -8.35
CA SER A 19 20.23 -2.17 -9.03
C SER A 19 19.16 -1.52 -8.63
N LYS A 20 18.48 -0.93 -9.07
CA LYS A 20 17.51 -0.23 -8.75
C LYS A 20 16.42 -0.98 -8.24
N LYS A 21 16.51 -1.88 -7.46
CA LYS A 21 15.45 -2.56 -6.97
C LYS A 21 14.65 -1.81 -6.01
N SER A 22 13.37 -1.99 -5.91
CA SER A 22 12.51 -1.33 -4.95
C SER A 22 12.66 -1.93 -3.58
N LYS A 23 12.54 -1.13 -2.57
CA LYS A 23 12.56 -1.62 -1.21
C LYS A 23 11.18 -1.46 -0.63
N VAL A 24 10.68 -2.49 0.02
CA VAL A 24 9.34 -2.50 0.55
C VAL A 24 9.35 -2.65 2.06
N LYS A 25 8.53 -1.88 2.72
CA LYS A 25 8.36 -2.00 4.15
C LYS A 25 6.87 -2.12 4.42
N ILE A 26 6.49 -3.14 5.17
CA ILE A 26 5.09 -3.36 5.52
C ILE A 26 4.98 -3.36 7.02
N THR A 27 4.01 -2.65 7.56
CA THR A 27 3.73 -2.70 8.98
C THR A 27 2.24 -2.79 9.16
N PHE A 28 1.81 -3.32 10.30
CA PHE A 28 0.41 -3.33 10.64
C PHE A 28 0.26 -2.26 11.70
N ARG A 29 -0.68 -1.37 11.56
CA ARG A 29 -0.87 -0.38 12.60
C ARG A 29 -2.35 -0.28 12.96
N SER A 30 -2.61 0.23 14.11
CA SER A 30 -3.97 0.31 14.61
C SER A 30 -4.82 1.20 13.74
N GLN A 31 -6.06 0.82 13.50
CA GLN A 31 -6.95 1.69 12.79
C GLN A 31 -7.30 2.91 13.63
N PHE A 32 -6.96 2.89 14.91
CA PHE A 32 -7.28 3.99 15.79
C PHE A 32 -6.10 4.94 15.99
N TYR A 33 -5.10 4.90 15.12
CA TYR A 33 -3.99 5.81 15.32
C TYR A 33 -4.45 7.24 15.12
N GLU A 34 -3.69 8.13 15.65
CA GLU A 34 -4.05 9.51 15.63
C GLU A 34 -4.36 10.01 14.24
N ASN A 35 -5.44 10.70 14.07
CA ASN A 35 -5.83 11.24 12.77
C ASN A 35 -6.14 10.21 11.71
N SER A 36 -6.45 8.99 12.10
CA SER A 36 -6.64 7.97 11.09
C SER A 36 -7.93 8.16 10.33
N ASN A 37 -8.95 8.75 10.91
CA ASN A 37 -10.24 8.89 10.30
C ASN A 37 -10.90 7.56 9.99
N LEU A 38 -10.37 6.49 10.51
CA LEU A 38 -10.93 5.18 10.27
C LEU A 38 -11.56 4.59 11.52
N THR A 39 -11.61 5.35 12.57
CA THR A 39 -12.00 4.81 13.86
C THR A 39 -13.43 4.31 13.90
N HIS A 40 -14.28 4.79 13.00
CA HIS A 40 -15.65 4.37 13.02
C HIS A 40 -15.92 3.20 12.10
N LEU A 41 -14.94 2.70 11.42
CA LEU A 41 -15.17 1.64 10.47
C LEU A 41 -14.99 0.27 11.10
N LYS A 42 -15.76 -0.68 10.66
CA LYS A 42 -15.54 -2.03 11.09
C LYS A 42 -14.83 -2.74 9.96
N LEU A 43 -13.57 -2.98 10.15
CA LEU A 43 -12.76 -3.55 9.08
C LEU A 43 -12.98 -5.04 8.97
N ASN A 44 -12.78 -5.58 7.77
CA ASN A 44 -12.96 -6.98 7.53
C ASN A 44 -11.66 -7.72 7.52
N HIS A 45 -10.88 -7.63 8.53
CA HIS A 45 -9.57 -8.28 8.55
C HIS A 45 -9.58 -9.43 9.55
N PRO A 46 -8.85 -10.45 9.27
CA PRO A 46 -8.12 -10.72 8.03
C PRO A 46 -9.04 -11.14 6.91
N ILE A 47 -8.62 -11.05 5.69
CA ILE A 47 -9.46 -11.46 4.60
C ILE A 47 -8.77 -12.47 3.74
N LYS A 48 -9.56 -13.26 3.04
CA LYS A 48 -9.00 -14.19 2.11
C LYS A 48 -9.13 -13.57 0.75
N ILE A 49 -8.03 -13.25 0.17
CA ILE A 49 -8.01 -12.63 -1.15
C ILE A 49 -6.88 -13.31 -1.89
N SER A 50 -7.05 -13.67 -3.11
CA SER A 50 -6.00 -14.35 -3.86
C SER A 50 -4.96 -13.37 -4.34
N GLN A 51 -3.79 -13.87 -4.64
CA GLN A 51 -2.75 -13.01 -5.15
C GLN A 51 -3.16 -12.42 -6.49
N ALA A 52 -3.89 -13.18 -7.31
CA ALA A 52 -4.36 -12.67 -8.59
C ALA A 52 -5.34 -11.50 -8.39
N GLU A 53 -6.18 -11.58 -7.39
CA GLU A 53 -7.10 -10.49 -7.13
C GLU A 53 -6.34 -9.25 -6.67
N ILE A 54 -5.31 -9.42 -5.88
CA ILE A 54 -4.50 -8.29 -5.45
C ILE A 54 -3.84 -7.65 -6.67
N ILE A 55 -3.31 -8.45 -7.55
CA ILE A 55 -2.67 -7.94 -8.76
C ILE A 55 -3.68 -7.15 -9.59
N ASN A 56 -4.86 -7.71 -9.79
CA ASN A 56 -5.85 -7.01 -10.58
C ASN A 56 -6.24 -5.69 -9.95
N HIS A 57 -6.30 -5.67 -8.63
CA HIS A 57 -6.63 -4.45 -7.97
C HIS A 57 -5.51 -3.43 -8.18
N MET A 58 -4.28 -3.84 -8.03
CA MET A 58 -3.14 -2.92 -8.16
C MET A 58 -3.02 -2.39 -9.59
N VAL A 59 -3.31 -3.22 -10.56
CA VAL A 59 -3.25 -2.80 -11.95
C VAL A 59 -4.29 -1.71 -12.21
N SER A 60 -5.39 -1.74 -11.53
CA SER A 60 -6.44 -0.78 -11.78
C SER A 60 -6.24 0.57 -11.10
N LEU A 61 -5.28 0.68 -10.21
CA LEU A 61 -5.09 1.93 -9.50
C LEU A 61 -4.43 2.97 -10.40
N ARG A 62 -5.03 4.13 -10.45
CA ARG A 62 -4.53 5.21 -11.27
C ARG A 62 -4.42 6.50 -10.49
N SER A 63 -3.48 7.32 -10.82
CA SER A 63 -3.35 8.62 -10.19
C SER A 63 -3.22 9.69 -11.26
N LYS A 64 -3.61 10.88 -10.92
CA LYS A 64 -3.46 12.00 -11.82
C LYS A 64 -2.43 12.91 -11.22
N GLY A 65 -1.39 13.18 -11.94
CA GLY A 65 -0.37 14.06 -11.45
C GLY A 65 -0.80 15.49 -11.59
N THR A 66 -0.37 16.32 -10.71
CA THR A 66 -0.74 17.68 -10.78
C THR A 66 0.14 18.43 -11.72
N PHE A 67 1.35 17.97 -11.89
CA PHE A 67 2.21 18.72 -12.72
C PHE A 67 2.06 18.44 -14.18
N LEU A 68 1.66 17.30 -14.55
CA LEU A 68 1.65 16.97 -15.93
C LEU A 68 0.32 17.00 -16.53
N GLY A 69 -0.42 17.96 -16.23
CA GLY A 69 -1.57 18.11 -16.94
C GLY A 69 -2.64 17.11 -16.80
N ASN A 70 -2.88 16.60 -15.74
CA ASN A 70 -3.95 15.69 -15.56
C ASN A 70 -3.84 14.38 -16.27
N LYS A 71 -2.68 13.97 -16.67
CA LYS A 71 -2.58 12.70 -17.29
C LYS A 71 -2.70 11.62 -16.28
N GLU A 72 -3.50 10.62 -16.52
CA GLU A 72 -3.63 9.52 -15.61
C GLU A 72 -2.53 8.52 -15.82
N GLU A 73 -1.94 8.04 -14.75
CA GLU A 73 -0.88 7.05 -14.84
C GLU A 73 -1.09 5.96 -13.83
N PRO A 74 -0.57 4.77 -14.07
CA PRO A 74 -0.66 3.71 -13.09
C PRO A 74 0.07 4.09 -11.82
N VAL A 75 -0.46 3.73 -10.68
CA VAL A 75 0.22 4.01 -9.42
C VAL A 75 1.45 3.13 -9.30
N PHE A 76 1.37 1.87 -9.72
CA PHE A 76 2.47 0.94 -9.60
C PHE A 76 2.90 0.42 -10.95
N SER A 77 4.19 0.26 -11.13
CA SER A 77 4.71 -0.34 -12.36
C SER A 77 4.52 -1.85 -12.28
N VAL A 78 4.71 -2.53 -13.38
CA VAL A 78 4.58 -3.98 -13.41
C VAL A 78 5.54 -4.63 -12.44
N SER A 79 6.78 -4.18 -12.39
CA SER A 79 7.73 -4.78 -11.49
C SER A 79 7.39 -4.51 -10.03
N GLU A 80 6.84 -3.36 -9.75
CA GLU A 80 6.43 -3.05 -8.38
C GLU A 80 5.27 -3.94 -7.97
N ILE A 81 4.35 -4.21 -8.86
CA ILE A 81 3.24 -5.09 -8.57
C ILE A 81 3.76 -6.50 -8.32
N GLN A 82 4.71 -6.95 -9.12
CA GLN A 82 5.25 -8.27 -8.94
C GLN A 82 5.95 -8.41 -7.59
N THR A 83 6.55 -7.35 -7.11
CA THR A 83 7.23 -7.38 -5.83
C THR A 83 6.22 -7.29 -4.68
N LEU A 84 5.24 -6.42 -4.81
CA LEU A 84 4.33 -6.20 -3.70
C LEU A 84 3.23 -7.23 -3.57
N ALA A 85 2.73 -7.78 -4.63
CA ALA A 85 1.56 -8.64 -4.55
C ALA A 85 1.76 -9.84 -3.64
N PRO A 86 2.86 -10.57 -3.70
CA PRO A 86 3.05 -11.69 -2.80
C PRO A 86 3.13 -11.27 -1.34
N ILE A 87 3.70 -10.09 -1.10
CA ILE A 87 3.84 -9.60 0.25
C ILE A 87 2.48 -9.21 0.79
N LEU A 88 1.69 -8.54 -0.01
CA LEU A 88 0.35 -8.15 0.40
C LEU A 88 -0.55 -9.37 0.60
N PHE A 89 -0.36 -10.39 -0.21
CA PHE A 89 -1.13 -11.59 -0.05
C PHE A 89 -0.92 -12.17 1.35
N LYS A 90 0.34 -12.21 1.80
CA LYS A 90 0.59 -12.71 3.13
C LYS A 90 0.08 -11.75 4.17
N ALA A 91 0.22 -10.48 3.94
CA ALA A 91 -0.20 -9.48 4.92
C ALA A 91 -1.71 -9.55 5.16
N PHE A 92 -2.49 -9.71 4.10
CA PHE A 92 -3.92 -9.77 4.29
C PHE A 92 -4.37 -11.01 5.02
N GLY A 93 -3.61 -12.07 4.96
CA GLY A 93 -3.94 -13.27 5.69
C GLY A 93 -3.60 -13.17 7.17
N GLY A 94 -2.79 -12.19 7.54
CA GLY A 94 -2.36 -12.09 8.92
C GLY A 94 -2.74 -10.83 9.66
N VAL A 95 -3.33 -9.85 8.98
CA VAL A 95 -3.62 -8.59 9.63
C VAL A 95 -4.81 -8.77 10.56
N GLY A 96 -4.71 -8.25 11.75
CA GLY A 96 -5.78 -8.41 12.74
C GLY A 96 -6.97 -7.53 12.49
N PRO A 97 -8.02 -7.72 13.25
CA PRO A 97 -9.29 -7.06 12.96
C PRO A 97 -9.30 -5.56 13.05
N GLU A 98 -8.52 -4.99 13.88
CA GLU A 98 -8.52 -3.54 14.01
C GLU A 98 -7.22 -2.95 13.55
N LYS A 99 -6.57 -3.61 12.61
CA LYS A 99 -5.31 -3.14 12.11
C LYS A 99 -5.43 -2.87 10.62
N ILE A 100 -4.63 -1.96 10.15
CA ILE A 100 -4.56 -1.67 8.73
C ILE A 100 -3.14 -1.98 8.27
N ILE A 101 -2.97 -2.20 7.01
CA ILE A 101 -1.66 -2.49 6.45
C ILE A 101 -1.07 -1.20 5.95
N ARG A 102 0.11 -0.89 6.44
CA ARG A 102 0.81 0.30 5.96
C ARG A 102 1.93 -0.14 5.06
N ILE A 103 2.00 0.39 3.85
CA ILE A 103 3.08 0.06 2.95
C ILE A 103 3.96 1.26 2.70
N GLN A 104 5.19 1.02 2.44
CA GLN A 104 6.11 2.04 2.02
C GLN A 104 7.00 1.41 0.96
N LEU A 105 6.95 1.90 -0.24
CA LEU A 105 7.70 1.37 -1.34
C LEU A 105 8.65 2.44 -1.83
N LYS A 106 9.95 2.18 -1.74
CA LYS A 106 10.93 3.13 -2.18
C LYS A 106 11.48 2.68 -3.50
N SER A 107 11.35 3.46 -4.51
CA SER A 107 11.84 3.09 -5.83
C SER A 107 12.56 4.26 -6.45
N VAL A 108 13.01 4.08 -7.65
CA VAL A 108 13.77 5.12 -8.32
C VAL A 108 12.94 6.40 -8.45
N GLY A 109 11.68 6.28 -8.67
CA GLY A 109 10.88 7.47 -8.83
C GLY A 109 10.49 8.17 -7.55
N GLY A 110 10.83 7.62 -6.42
CA GLY A 110 10.48 8.22 -5.14
C GLY A 110 9.74 7.25 -4.26
N ILE A 111 9.18 7.74 -3.18
CA ILE A 111 8.50 6.88 -2.22
C ILE A 111 7.01 6.88 -2.47
N THR A 112 6.42 5.70 -2.49
CA THR A 112 4.97 5.53 -2.54
C THR A 112 4.57 4.92 -1.21
N SER A 113 3.72 5.57 -0.48
CA SER A 113 3.31 5.06 0.82
C SER A 113 1.82 5.28 1.05
N GLY A 114 1.26 4.43 1.83
CA GLY A 114 -0.15 4.55 2.14
C GLY A 114 -0.66 3.42 2.98
N ASP A 115 -1.94 3.46 3.24
CA ASP A 115 -2.62 2.46 4.05
C ASP A 115 -3.55 1.65 3.17
N ILE A 116 -3.68 0.36 3.46
CA ILE A 116 -4.57 -0.52 2.75
C ILE A 116 -5.44 -1.22 3.77
N PHE A 117 -6.71 -1.24 3.54
CA PHE A 117 -7.62 -1.92 4.46
C PHE A 117 -8.86 -2.39 3.71
N SER A 118 -9.52 -3.39 4.27
CA SER A 118 -10.73 -3.93 3.68
C SER A 118 -11.92 -3.50 4.52
N PHE A 119 -12.92 -2.90 3.87
CA PHE A 119 -14.11 -2.46 4.55
C PHE A 119 -15.28 -2.84 3.66
N LYS A 120 -16.25 -3.51 4.22
CA LYS A 120 -17.37 -4.06 3.48
C LYS A 120 -16.83 -5.02 2.43
N LYS A 121 -17.06 -4.79 1.20
CA LYS A 121 -16.58 -5.69 0.21
C LYS A 121 -15.45 -5.11 -0.58
N TYR A 122 -14.92 -4.01 -0.16
CA TYR A 122 -13.95 -3.29 -0.97
C TYR A 122 -12.59 -3.23 -0.33
N LEU A 123 -11.58 -3.25 -1.16
CA LEU A 123 -10.23 -3.03 -0.72
C LEU A 123 -9.96 -1.57 -0.94
N ASN A 124 -9.57 -0.87 0.08
CA ASN A 124 -9.37 0.56 0.05
C ASN A 124 -7.92 0.93 0.21
N TRP A 125 -7.47 1.88 -0.56
CA TRP A 125 -6.09 2.36 -0.51
C TRP A 125 -6.12 3.86 -0.22
N ARG A 126 -5.29 4.27 0.71
CA ARG A 126 -5.17 5.68 1.01
C ARG A 126 -3.71 6.05 0.92
N PHE A 127 -3.31 6.77 -0.09
CA PHE A 127 -1.92 7.09 -0.30
C PHE A 127 -1.54 8.41 0.35
N ASP A 128 -0.38 8.44 0.98
CA ASP A 128 0.20 9.68 1.47
C ASP A 128 1.11 10.24 0.41
N SER A 129 1.74 9.38 -0.34
CA SER A 129 2.61 9.83 -1.43
C SER A 129 2.63 8.79 -2.52
N ILE A 130 2.82 9.23 -3.74
CA ILE A 130 2.99 8.36 -4.89
C ILE A 130 4.19 8.87 -5.66
N ARG A 131 5.21 8.03 -5.73
CA ARG A 131 6.45 8.37 -6.40
C ARG A 131 6.98 9.71 -5.96
N GLY A 132 6.98 9.92 -4.68
CA GLY A 132 7.54 11.14 -4.09
C GLY A 132 6.62 12.33 -4.05
N GLU A 133 5.49 12.26 -4.75
CA GLU A 133 4.56 13.37 -4.71
C GLU A 133 3.63 13.16 -3.52
N THR A 134 3.61 14.06 -2.59
CA THR A 134 2.84 13.88 -1.37
C THR A 134 1.49 14.56 -1.44
N PHE A 135 0.53 13.95 -0.79
CA PHE A 135 -0.78 14.51 -0.78
C PHE A 135 -1.04 15.03 0.58
N LEU A 136 -0.64 16.22 0.84
CA LEU A 136 -0.72 16.71 2.09
C LEU A 136 -1.88 17.14 2.49
N GLN A 137 -2.36 17.02 2.83
CA GLN A 137 -3.23 17.52 3.32
C GLN A 137 -4.34 17.44 3.63
N LYS A 138 -4.65 17.93 4.34
CA LYS A 138 -5.70 18.08 4.84
C LYS A 138 -6.68 18.28 3.87
N ASN A 139 -6.43 18.74 2.88
CA ASN A 139 -7.39 19.03 2.04
C ASN A 139 -7.78 17.97 1.17
N ASN A 140 -7.05 17.14 0.96
CA ASN A 140 -7.36 16.23 0.04
C ASN A 140 -7.99 15.12 0.41
N VAL A 141 -8.37 15.04 1.50
CA VAL A 141 -8.85 13.94 1.90
C VAL A 141 -10.04 13.56 1.24
N ARG A 142 -10.75 14.35 0.65
CA ARG A 142 -11.87 13.92 0.20
C ARG A 142 -11.83 13.11 -0.94
N GLY A 143 -11.09 12.86 -1.55
CA GLY A 143 -11.11 12.07 -2.68
C GLY A 143 -11.17 10.66 -2.49
N TRP A 144 -11.22 10.16 -1.39
CA TRP A 144 -11.18 8.73 -1.24
C TRP A 144 -12.52 8.06 -1.21
#